data_fb2d04a9afef1d37bb47c68d9b9f3eb1
#
_entry.id   fb2d04a9afef1d37bb47c68d9b9f3eb1
#
_cell.length_a   1.000
_cell.length_b   1.000
_cell.length_c   1.000
_cell.angle_alpha   90.00
_cell.angle_beta   90.00
_cell.angle_gamma   90.00
#
_symmetry.space_group_name_H-M   'P 1'
#
loop_
_entity.id
_entity.type
_entity.pdbx_description
1 polymer ?
#
loop_
_entity_poly.entity_id
_entity_poly.type
_entity_poly.pdbx_seq_one_letter_code
_entity_poly.pdbx_strand_id
1 'polypeptide(L)'
;RGLGDVYKRQDIHRHTASVVFGVSEEEVTSTMRRNAKAVNFGIIYGMSDYGLAEQLGVTVKEAKSFIEKYFEKYAEIKDYMNKSIAFGKENGYVSTVLNRKRYIPEINEKNYMRQEFGKRLAMNSPIQGSAADIIKLAMIKVDQLLKENHMKSKMILQVHDELIFDVYQDELDKMMKLVKEGMESAYQMKVELKAEGTYAKNWYELK
;
A
#
# COMPACT_ATOMS: atom_id res chain seq x y z
N ARG A 1 -1.25 -5.90 -5.27
CA ARG A 1 -0.18 -5.60 -6.26
C ARG A 1 0.31 -4.19 -5.99
N GLY A 2 1.63 -3.95 -5.83
CA GLY A 2 2.17 -2.62 -5.56
C GLY A 2 2.11 -1.73 -6.81
N LEU A 3 1.97 -0.42 -6.63
CA LEU A 3 1.90 0.57 -7.72
C LEU A 3 3.06 0.49 -8.73
N GLY A 4 4.22 -0.08 -8.34
CA GLY A 4 5.36 -0.30 -9.22
C GLY A 4 5.16 -1.39 -10.28
N ASP A 5 4.32 -2.39 -10.01
CA ASP A 5 4.06 -3.52 -10.92
C ASP A 5 3.31 -3.10 -12.18
N VAL A 6 2.60 -2.00 -12.09
CA VAL A 6 1.72 -1.52 -13.14
C VAL A 6 2.50 -0.83 -14.27
N TYR A 7 3.59 -0.15 -13.97
CA TYR A 7 4.32 0.66 -14.96
C TYR A 7 5.15 -0.16 -15.95
N LYS A 8 5.56 -1.41 -15.57
CA LYS A 8 6.42 -2.26 -16.42
C LYS A 8 6.03 -3.74 -16.44
N ARG A 9 4.87 -4.16 -15.89
CA ARG A 9 4.59 -5.57 -15.61
C ARG A 9 5.66 -6.25 -14.74
N GLN A 10 6.46 -5.45 -14.01
CA GLN A 10 7.50 -5.97 -13.13
C GLN A 10 6.90 -6.39 -11.80
N ASP A 11 7.21 -7.60 -11.39
CA ASP A 11 6.91 -8.10 -10.06
C ASP A 11 7.92 -7.51 -9.06
N ILE A 12 7.53 -6.46 -8.32
CA ILE A 12 8.40 -5.79 -7.35
C ILE A 12 8.99 -6.76 -6.33
N HIS A 13 8.27 -7.83 -5.97
CA HIS A 13 8.79 -8.82 -5.04
C HIS A 13 9.85 -9.70 -5.68
N ARG A 14 9.73 -10.00 -6.97
CA ARG A 14 10.75 -10.72 -7.74
C ARG A 14 11.98 -9.85 -7.91
N HIS A 15 11.82 -8.58 -8.26
CA HIS A 15 12.94 -7.65 -8.37
C HIS A 15 13.66 -7.48 -7.01
N THR A 16 12.93 -7.28 -5.91
CA THR A 16 13.53 -7.21 -4.58
C THR A 16 14.24 -8.52 -4.22
N ALA A 17 13.70 -9.67 -4.59
CA ALA A 17 14.34 -10.95 -4.36
C ALA A 17 15.68 -11.04 -5.08
N SER A 18 15.77 -10.62 -6.35
CA SER A 18 17.03 -10.62 -7.09
C SER A 18 18.10 -9.76 -6.39
N VAL A 19 17.72 -8.58 -5.90
CA VAL A 19 18.63 -7.68 -5.17
C VAL A 19 19.07 -8.26 -3.83
N VAL A 20 18.14 -8.74 -3.03
CA VAL A 20 18.40 -9.21 -1.66
C VAL A 20 19.21 -10.50 -1.65
N PHE A 21 18.88 -11.44 -2.54
CA PHE A 21 19.58 -12.73 -2.64
C PHE A 21 20.78 -12.71 -3.59
N GLY A 22 20.93 -11.66 -4.41
CA GLY A 22 22.06 -11.52 -5.33
C GLY A 22 22.00 -12.48 -6.51
N VAL A 23 20.80 -12.77 -7.03
CA VAL A 23 20.54 -13.65 -8.17
C VAL A 23 19.85 -12.88 -9.30
N SER A 24 19.85 -13.40 -10.52
CA SER A 24 19.05 -12.82 -11.62
C SER A 24 17.55 -12.99 -11.37
N GLU A 25 16.72 -12.16 -12.01
CA GLU A 25 15.25 -12.26 -11.84
C GLU A 25 14.70 -13.62 -12.32
N GLU A 26 15.35 -14.25 -13.30
CA GLU A 26 14.98 -15.57 -13.81
C GLU A 26 15.26 -16.68 -12.80
N GLU A 27 16.31 -16.53 -11.98
CA GLU A 27 16.70 -17.50 -10.95
C GLU A 27 15.88 -17.36 -9.66
N VAL A 28 15.04 -16.32 -9.53
CA VAL A 28 14.22 -16.11 -8.34
C VAL A 28 13.18 -17.22 -8.19
N THR A 29 13.35 -18.02 -7.16
CA THR A 29 12.39 -19.06 -6.77
C THR A 29 11.13 -18.48 -6.11
N SER A 30 10.05 -19.29 -6.04
CA SER A 30 8.82 -18.91 -5.33
C SER A 30 9.06 -18.59 -3.85
N THR A 31 10.01 -19.30 -3.21
CA THR A 31 10.39 -19.05 -1.82
C THR A 31 11.13 -17.72 -1.67
N MET A 32 12.10 -17.43 -2.54
CA MET A 32 12.80 -16.14 -2.55
C MET A 32 11.82 -14.96 -2.76
N ARG A 33 10.88 -15.10 -3.70
CA ARG A 33 9.85 -14.09 -3.95
C ARG A 33 8.94 -13.88 -2.72
N ARG A 34 8.54 -14.96 -2.05
CA ARG A 34 7.75 -14.88 -0.81
C ARG A 34 8.51 -14.18 0.31
N ASN A 35 9.80 -14.50 0.47
CA ASN A 35 10.68 -13.87 1.45
C ASN A 35 10.88 -12.39 1.13
N ALA A 36 11.13 -12.03 -0.13
CA ALA A 36 11.23 -10.65 -0.56
C ALA A 36 9.91 -9.86 -0.35
N LYS A 37 8.75 -10.51 -0.49
CA LYS A 37 7.47 -9.90 -0.11
C LYS A 37 7.46 -9.56 1.38
N ALA A 38 7.92 -10.47 2.25
CA ALA A 38 8.03 -10.22 3.69
C ALA A 38 9.04 -9.09 4.01
N VAL A 39 10.18 -9.03 3.31
CA VAL A 39 11.16 -7.93 3.41
C VAL A 39 10.52 -6.60 3.02
N ASN A 40 9.87 -6.52 1.85
CA ASN A 40 9.23 -5.30 1.38
C ASN A 40 8.21 -4.75 2.38
N PHE A 41 7.31 -5.60 2.86
CA PHE A 41 6.31 -5.19 3.84
C PHE A 41 6.92 -4.92 5.21
N GLY A 42 7.81 -5.80 5.67
CA GLY A 42 8.46 -5.67 6.98
C GLY A 42 9.20 -4.34 7.12
N ILE A 43 10.00 -3.95 6.11
CA ILE A 43 10.75 -2.70 6.12
C ILE A 43 9.80 -1.50 6.14
N ILE A 44 8.78 -1.47 5.25
CA ILE A 44 7.83 -0.37 5.18
C ILE A 44 7.05 -0.21 6.50
N TYR A 45 6.73 -1.33 7.17
CA TYR A 45 6.06 -1.31 8.46
C TYR A 45 7.00 -1.11 9.66
N GLY A 46 8.30 -0.87 9.41
CA GLY A 46 9.28 -0.60 10.46
C GLY A 46 9.62 -1.82 11.31
N MET A 47 9.63 -3.01 10.69
CA MET A 47 10.06 -4.25 11.35
C MET A 47 11.56 -4.19 11.64
N SER A 48 11.95 -4.66 12.82
CA SER A 48 13.36 -4.79 13.19
C SER A 48 14.04 -5.98 12.47
N ASP A 49 15.35 -6.00 12.48
CA ASP A 49 16.15 -7.14 12.00
C ASP A 49 15.81 -8.44 12.74
N TYR A 50 15.51 -8.38 14.05
CA TYR A 50 15.00 -9.52 14.84
C TYR A 50 13.66 -10.04 14.33
N GLY A 51 12.69 -9.14 14.14
CA GLY A 51 11.35 -9.52 13.62
C GLY A 51 11.43 -10.10 12.21
N LEU A 52 12.31 -9.53 11.37
CA LEU A 52 12.53 -10.05 10.03
C LEU A 52 13.19 -11.42 10.04
N ALA A 53 14.20 -11.61 10.91
CA ALA A 53 14.89 -12.89 11.08
C ALA A 53 13.90 -14.00 11.51
N GLU A 54 13.05 -13.74 12.49
CA GLU A 54 12.02 -14.67 12.95
C GLU A 54 11.03 -15.01 11.82
N GLN A 55 10.55 -14.02 11.09
CA GLN A 55 9.56 -14.21 10.02
C GLN A 55 10.12 -15.01 8.84
N LEU A 56 11.42 -14.85 8.52
CA LEU A 56 12.07 -15.52 7.40
C LEU A 56 12.71 -16.85 7.79
N GLY A 57 12.90 -17.15 9.09
CA GLY A 57 13.63 -18.30 9.58
C GLY A 57 15.14 -18.22 9.27
N VAL A 58 15.70 -17.01 9.27
CA VAL A 58 17.15 -16.75 9.02
C VAL A 58 17.81 -16.17 10.26
N THR A 59 19.14 -16.05 10.22
CA THR A 59 19.87 -15.39 11.30
C THR A 59 19.62 -13.87 11.31
N VAL A 60 19.76 -13.23 12.47
CA VAL A 60 19.64 -11.76 12.59
C VAL A 60 20.68 -11.05 11.70
N LYS A 61 21.87 -11.64 11.53
CA LYS A 61 22.92 -11.11 10.66
C LYS A 61 22.48 -11.10 9.18
N GLU A 62 21.85 -12.17 8.73
CA GLU A 62 21.30 -12.25 7.37
C GLU A 62 20.14 -11.27 7.17
N ALA A 63 19.20 -11.20 8.13
CA ALA A 63 18.11 -10.24 8.07
C ALA A 63 18.60 -8.79 8.00
N LYS A 64 19.62 -8.45 8.79
CA LYS A 64 20.28 -7.14 8.74
C LYS A 64 20.90 -6.87 7.38
N SER A 65 21.61 -7.83 6.79
CA SER A 65 22.17 -7.72 5.45
C SER A 65 21.09 -7.51 4.38
N PHE A 66 19.94 -8.16 4.51
CA PHE A 66 18.79 -7.95 3.61
C PHE A 66 18.24 -6.52 3.69
N ILE A 67 18.11 -5.99 4.91
CA ILE A 67 17.66 -4.61 5.14
C ILE A 67 18.68 -3.60 4.55
N GLU A 68 19.96 -3.83 4.76
CA GLU A 68 21.03 -2.97 4.23
C GLU A 68 21.00 -2.93 2.69
N LYS A 69 21.01 -4.08 2.02
CA LYS A 69 20.89 -4.18 0.55
C LYS A 69 19.62 -3.54 0.01
N TYR A 70 18.50 -3.72 0.74
CA TYR A 70 17.24 -3.08 0.37
C TYR A 70 17.37 -1.55 0.36
N PHE A 71 17.93 -0.97 1.40
CA PHE A 71 18.11 0.49 1.50
C PHE A 71 19.22 1.04 0.61
N GLU A 72 20.22 0.24 0.24
CA GLU A 72 21.18 0.61 -0.80
C GLU A 72 20.49 0.78 -2.15
N LYS A 73 19.57 -0.14 -2.47
CA LYS A 73 18.80 -0.08 -3.73
C LYS A 73 17.70 0.97 -3.71
N TYR A 74 17.03 1.14 -2.56
CA TYR A 74 15.87 2.02 -2.40
C TYR A 74 16.13 3.12 -1.36
N ALA A 75 17.19 3.91 -1.60
CA ALA A 75 17.63 4.98 -0.68
C ALA A 75 16.52 6.02 -0.40
N GLU A 76 15.67 6.31 -1.39
CA GLU A 76 14.55 7.26 -1.25
C GLU A 76 13.50 6.80 -0.23
N ILE A 77 13.29 5.47 -0.09
CA ILE A 77 12.38 4.93 0.93
C ILE A 77 12.96 5.19 2.32
N LYS A 78 14.26 4.97 2.51
CA LYS A 78 14.94 5.26 3.78
C LYS A 78 14.85 6.75 4.14
N ASP A 79 15.06 7.61 3.15
CA ASP A 79 14.96 9.06 3.32
C ASP A 79 13.53 9.49 3.70
N TYR A 80 12.51 8.95 3.02
CA TYR A 80 11.11 9.17 3.39
C TYR A 80 10.83 8.76 4.84
N MET A 81 11.28 7.57 5.26
CA MET A 81 11.07 7.07 6.63
C MET A 81 11.73 8.02 7.66
N ASN A 82 12.96 8.42 7.43
CA ASN A 82 13.69 9.33 8.31
C ASN A 82 13.01 10.70 8.40
N LYS A 83 12.57 11.27 7.27
CA LYS A 83 11.85 12.54 7.22
C LYS A 83 10.51 12.46 7.94
N SER A 84 9.77 11.38 7.77
CA SER A 84 8.48 11.17 8.46
C SER A 84 8.65 11.08 9.97
N ILE A 85 9.68 10.38 10.45
CA ILE A 85 10.00 10.29 11.88
C ILE A 85 10.43 11.66 12.42
N ALA A 86 11.31 12.37 11.73
CA ALA A 86 11.79 13.69 12.13
C ALA A 86 10.61 14.68 12.24
N PHE A 87 9.77 14.74 11.22
CA PHE A 87 8.57 15.57 11.20
C PHE A 87 7.61 15.24 12.35
N GLY A 88 7.35 13.93 12.57
CA GLY A 88 6.49 13.48 13.68
C GLY A 88 7.04 13.86 15.05
N LYS A 89 8.35 13.79 15.28
CA LYS A 89 9.01 14.20 16.51
C LYS A 89 8.90 15.70 16.77
N GLU A 90 9.11 16.50 15.73
CA GLU A 90 9.06 17.95 15.81
C GLU A 90 7.64 18.48 16.02
N ASN A 91 6.67 17.93 15.30
CA ASN A 91 5.32 18.47 15.23
C ASN A 91 4.30 17.73 16.10
N GLY A 92 4.61 16.52 16.58
CA GLY A 92 3.70 15.67 17.36
C GLY A 92 2.59 15.01 16.54
N TYR A 93 2.61 15.16 15.21
CA TYR A 93 1.67 14.53 14.28
C TYR A 93 2.31 14.26 12.92
N VAL A 94 1.66 13.43 12.12
CA VAL A 94 1.89 13.29 10.68
C VAL A 94 0.58 13.55 9.92
N SER A 95 0.66 13.74 8.60
CA SER A 95 -0.54 14.02 7.80
C SER A 95 -0.59 13.18 6.53
N THR A 96 -1.81 12.99 6.03
CA THR A 96 -2.09 12.37 4.72
C THR A 96 -1.90 13.39 3.59
N VAL A 97 -2.04 12.92 2.34
CA VAL A 97 -2.03 13.78 1.13
C VAL A 97 -3.15 14.83 1.12
N LEU A 98 -4.24 14.60 1.88
CA LEU A 98 -5.31 15.57 2.08
C LEU A 98 -5.17 16.37 3.39
N ASN A 99 -3.98 16.40 3.99
CA ASN A 99 -3.67 17.13 5.22
C ASN A 99 -4.49 16.66 6.45
N ARG A 100 -5.02 15.43 6.44
CA ARG A 100 -5.63 14.84 7.61
C ARG A 100 -4.54 14.49 8.62
N LYS A 101 -4.58 15.11 9.78
CA LYS A 101 -3.58 14.92 10.84
C LYS A 101 -3.84 13.66 11.66
N ARG A 102 -2.77 12.93 11.97
CA ARG A 102 -2.73 11.90 12.99
C ARG A 102 -1.72 12.29 14.05
N TYR A 103 -2.19 12.58 15.26
CA TYR A 103 -1.34 12.86 16.41
C TYR A 103 -0.64 11.57 16.88
N ILE A 104 0.63 11.70 17.27
CA ILE A 104 1.49 10.57 17.67
C ILE A 104 2.23 10.98 18.96
N PRO A 105 1.55 11.04 20.10
CA PRO A 105 2.20 11.41 21.37
C PRO A 105 3.32 10.42 21.75
N GLU A 106 3.19 9.16 21.35
CA GLU A 106 4.13 8.08 21.66
C GLU A 106 5.54 8.35 21.12
N ILE A 107 5.69 9.11 20.05
CA ILE A 107 6.98 9.32 19.37
C ILE A 107 8.00 10.07 20.24
N ASN A 108 7.52 10.85 21.21
CA ASN A 108 8.31 11.65 22.15
C ASN A 108 8.32 11.09 23.57
N GLU A 109 7.73 9.91 23.81
CA GLU A 109 7.75 9.30 25.13
C GLU A 109 9.15 8.78 25.51
N LYS A 110 9.43 8.71 26.82
CA LYS A 110 10.69 8.20 27.36
C LYS A 110 10.82 6.68 27.26
N ASN A 111 9.69 5.97 27.23
CA ASN A 111 9.67 4.52 27.10
C ASN A 111 10.09 4.11 25.68
N TYR A 112 11.17 3.37 25.57
CA TYR A 112 11.74 2.92 24.28
C TYR A 112 10.70 2.19 23.40
N MET A 113 9.97 1.24 23.96
CA MET A 113 8.98 0.47 23.19
C MET A 113 7.86 1.35 22.62
N ARG A 114 7.39 2.33 23.41
CA ARG A 114 6.37 3.28 22.96
C ARG A 114 6.93 4.24 21.92
N GLN A 115 8.17 4.69 22.10
CA GLN A 115 8.84 5.53 21.11
C GLN A 115 9.01 4.80 19.77
N GLU A 116 9.43 3.54 19.75
CA GLU A 116 9.53 2.74 18.54
C GLU A 116 8.15 2.51 17.89
N PHE A 117 7.12 2.32 18.70
CA PHE A 117 5.75 2.28 18.18
C PHE A 117 5.35 3.60 17.52
N GLY A 118 5.64 4.75 18.16
CA GLY A 118 5.42 6.08 17.59
C GLY A 118 6.15 6.30 16.25
N LYS A 119 7.40 5.84 16.13
CA LYS A 119 8.16 5.89 14.87
C LYS A 119 7.47 5.09 13.76
N ARG A 120 6.98 3.88 14.07
CA ARG A 120 6.21 3.07 13.09
C ARG A 120 4.92 3.77 12.66
N LEU A 121 4.20 4.40 13.59
CA LEU A 121 3.03 5.21 13.25
C LEU A 121 3.38 6.38 12.33
N ALA A 122 4.50 7.06 12.58
CA ALA A 122 4.95 8.19 11.76
C ALA A 122 5.25 7.78 10.31
N MET A 123 5.85 6.62 10.10
CA MET A 123 6.16 6.10 8.76
C MET A 123 4.91 5.62 8.00
N ASN A 124 4.01 4.91 8.69
CA ASN A 124 2.91 4.20 8.05
C ASN A 124 1.64 5.03 7.89
N SER A 125 1.33 5.89 8.85
CA SER A 125 0.06 6.61 8.86
C SER A 125 -0.15 7.55 7.67
N PRO A 126 0.87 8.25 7.16
CA PRO A 126 0.70 9.07 5.95
C PRO A 126 0.30 8.24 4.74
N ILE A 127 0.89 7.05 4.55
CA ILE A 127 0.61 6.16 3.41
C ILE A 127 -0.77 5.53 3.56
N GLN A 128 -1.04 4.87 4.68
CA GLN A 128 -2.32 4.19 4.93
C GLN A 128 -3.49 5.18 4.99
N GLY A 129 -3.28 6.32 5.64
CA GLY A 129 -4.29 7.37 5.71
C GLY A 129 -4.56 8.01 4.35
N SER A 130 -3.54 8.20 3.51
CA SER A 130 -3.72 8.70 2.14
C SER A 130 -4.49 7.72 1.27
N ALA A 131 -4.23 6.41 1.38
CA ALA A 131 -5.03 5.39 0.70
C ALA A 131 -6.51 5.46 1.13
N ALA A 132 -6.78 5.62 2.44
CA ALA A 132 -8.14 5.79 2.96
C ALA A 132 -8.80 7.10 2.50
N ASP A 133 -8.04 8.17 2.30
CA ASP A 133 -8.57 9.41 1.75
C ASP A 133 -8.90 9.26 0.26
N ILE A 134 -8.02 8.64 -0.52
CA ILE A 134 -8.19 8.42 -1.96
C ILE A 134 -9.41 7.54 -2.25
N ILE A 135 -9.61 6.44 -1.51
CA ILE A 135 -10.78 5.58 -1.74
C ILE A 135 -12.09 6.33 -1.45
N LYS A 136 -12.12 7.23 -0.47
CA LYS A 136 -13.29 8.07 -0.21
C LYS A 136 -13.57 9.07 -1.33
N LEU A 137 -12.51 9.67 -1.90
CA LEU A 137 -12.67 10.53 -3.09
C LEU A 137 -13.20 9.71 -4.28
N ALA A 138 -12.68 8.48 -4.45
CA ALA A 138 -13.17 7.56 -5.47
C ALA A 138 -14.64 7.23 -5.28
N MET A 139 -15.08 6.93 -4.04
CA MET A 139 -16.49 6.67 -3.72
C MET A 139 -17.38 7.86 -4.11
N ILE A 140 -16.99 9.08 -3.74
CA ILE A 140 -17.75 10.29 -4.06
C ILE A 140 -17.84 10.48 -5.58
N LYS A 141 -16.73 10.32 -6.28
CA LYS A 141 -16.67 10.51 -7.74
C LYS A 141 -17.48 9.45 -8.48
N VAL A 142 -17.37 8.19 -8.08
CA VAL A 142 -18.16 7.09 -8.66
C VAL A 142 -19.65 7.32 -8.41
N ASP A 143 -20.07 7.68 -7.19
CA ASP A 143 -21.48 7.98 -6.88
C ASP A 143 -22.04 9.12 -7.76
N GLN A 144 -21.24 10.17 -7.99
CA GLN A 144 -21.59 11.25 -8.92
C GLN A 144 -21.77 10.74 -10.36
N LEU A 145 -20.80 9.98 -10.87
CA LEU A 145 -20.87 9.40 -12.21
C LEU A 145 -22.08 8.49 -12.40
N LEU A 146 -22.43 7.68 -11.39
CA LEU A 146 -23.62 6.83 -11.43
C LEU A 146 -24.91 7.66 -11.52
N LYS A 147 -25.03 8.73 -10.73
CA LYS A 147 -26.17 9.65 -10.76
C LYS A 147 -26.29 10.39 -12.09
N GLU A 148 -25.22 10.96 -12.59
CA GLU A 148 -25.17 11.69 -13.87
C GLU A 148 -25.53 10.80 -15.06
N ASN A 149 -25.20 9.53 -14.98
CA ASN A 149 -25.50 8.54 -16.00
C ASN A 149 -26.84 7.81 -15.80
N HIS A 150 -27.65 8.22 -14.81
CA HIS A 150 -28.93 7.63 -14.47
C HIS A 150 -28.90 6.12 -14.24
N MET A 151 -27.80 5.63 -13.62
CA MET A 151 -27.60 4.21 -13.33
C MET A 151 -28.54 3.73 -12.22
N LYS A 152 -29.12 2.55 -12.41
CA LYS A 152 -29.93 1.85 -11.39
C LYS A 152 -29.06 1.10 -10.40
N SER A 153 -27.90 0.65 -10.89
CA SER A 153 -26.88 -0.06 -10.10
C SER A 153 -26.36 0.80 -8.96
N LYS A 154 -25.99 0.17 -7.84
CA LYS A 154 -25.63 0.86 -6.59
C LYS A 154 -24.29 0.38 -6.04
N MET A 155 -23.52 1.32 -5.50
CA MET A 155 -22.42 1.01 -4.61
C MET A 155 -22.98 0.57 -3.26
N ILE A 156 -22.61 -0.63 -2.79
CA ILE A 156 -23.19 -1.22 -1.58
C ILE A 156 -22.19 -1.37 -0.44
N LEU A 157 -20.89 -1.55 -0.75
CA LEU A 157 -19.90 -1.81 0.28
C LEU A 157 -18.52 -1.33 -0.15
N GLN A 158 -17.71 -0.89 0.83
CA GLN A 158 -16.28 -0.64 0.68
C GLN A 158 -15.53 -1.53 1.66
N VAL A 159 -14.56 -2.28 1.15
CA VAL A 159 -13.70 -3.18 1.93
C VAL A 159 -12.25 -2.90 1.55
N HIS A 160 -11.47 -2.35 2.50
CA HIS A 160 -10.09 -1.91 2.26
C HIS A 160 -9.96 -0.94 1.08
N ASP A 161 -9.47 -1.40 -0.05
CA ASP A 161 -9.26 -0.69 -1.31
C ASP A 161 -10.21 -1.13 -2.44
N GLU A 162 -11.21 -1.95 -2.10
CA GLU A 162 -12.22 -2.47 -3.01
C GLU A 162 -13.57 -1.77 -2.81
N LEU A 163 -14.26 -1.50 -3.92
CA LEU A 163 -15.65 -1.05 -3.95
C LEU A 163 -16.53 -2.15 -4.55
N ILE A 164 -17.60 -2.48 -3.86
CA ILE A 164 -18.55 -3.54 -4.26
C ILE A 164 -19.85 -2.90 -4.66
N PHE A 165 -20.40 -3.38 -5.78
CA PHE A 165 -21.62 -2.85 -6.41
C PHE A 165 -22.62 -3.97 -6.60
N ASP A 166 -23.90 -3.63 -6.41
CA ASP A 166 -25.02 -4.42 -6.91
C ASP A 166 -25.37 -3.88 -8.29
N VAL A 167 -25.21 -4.74 -9.31
CA VAL A 167 -25.22 -4.31 -10.72
C VAL A 167 -26.34 -4.98 -11.48
N TYR A 168 -27.20 -4.17 -12.13
CA TYR A 168 -28.13 -4.66 -13.11
C TYR A 168 -27.39 -5.21 -14.32
N GLN A 169 -27.85 -6.37 -14.84
CA GLN A 169 -27.14 -7.08 -15.89
C GLN A 169 -27.01 -6.28 -17.19
N ASP A 170 -28.01 -5.48 -17.51
CA ASP A 170 -28.02 -4.57 -18.68
C ASP A 170 -27.08 -3.35 -18.52
N GLU A 171 -26.63 -3.08 -17.30
CA GLU A 171 -25.71 -1.98 -17.00
C GLU A 171 -24.25 -2.41 -16.85
N LEU A 172 -23.93 -3.70 -16.85
CA LEU A 172 -22.64 -4.24 -16.47
C LEU A 172 -21.45 -3.59 -17.20
N ASP A 173 -21.50 -3.54 -18.52
CA ASP A 173 -20.40 -3.00 -19.33
C ASP A 173 -20.18 -1.50 -19.08
N LYS A 174 -21.28 -0.75 -18.88
CA LYS A 174 -21.23 0.67 -18.56
C LYS A 174 -20.71 0.90 -17.16
N MET A 175 -21.15 0.09 -16.18
CA MET A 175 -20.66 0.12 -14.81
C MET A 175 -19.15 -0.12 -14.73
N MET A 176 -18.64 -1.16 -15.40
CA MET A 176 -17.20 -1.47 -15.43
C MET A 176 -16.37 -0.26 -15.91
N LYS A 177 -16.82 0.48 -16.91
CA LYS A 177 -16.15 1.68 -17.43
C LYS A 177 -16.23 2.85 -16.46
N LEU A 178 -17.43 3.19 -15.98
CA LEU A 178 -17.67 4.33 -15.09
C LEU A 178 -16.93 4.17 -13.74
N VAL A 179 -16.99 2.98 -13.15
CA VAL A 179 -16.32 2.71 -11.88
C VAL A 179 -14.81 2.79 -12.05
N LYS A 180 -14.26 2.18 -13.11
CA LYS A 180 -12.83 2.26 -13.39
C LYS A 180 -12.37 3.70 -13.58
N GLU A 181 -13.05 4.48 -14.41
CA GLU A 181 -12.76 5.90 -14.62
C GLU A 181 -12.84 6.70 -13.32
N GLY A 182 -13.90 6.51 -12.54
CA GLY A 182 -14.10 7.20 -11.27
C GLY A 182 -13.00 6.90 -10.25
N MET A 183 -12.58 5.64 -10.15
CA MET A 183 -11.50 5.23 -9.24
C MET A 183 -10.12 5.71 -9.69
N GLU A 184 -9.76 5.52 -10.96
CA GLU A 184 -8.46 5.88 -11.50
C GLU A 184 -8.22 7.39 -11.52
N SER A 185 -9.27 8.18 -11.71
CA SER A 185 -9.21 9.64 -11.74
C SER A 185 -9.60 10.33 -10.43
N ALA A 186 -9.75 9.57 -9.33
CA ALA A 186 -10.17 10.11 -8.04
C ALA A 186 -9.17 11.09 -7.43
N TYR A 187 -7.89 10.84 -7.64
CA TYR A 187 -6.80 11.68 -7.14
C TYR A 187 -5.62 11.64 -8.11
N GLN A 188 -5.10 12.82 -8.47
CA GLN A 188 -3.95 12.90 -9.37
C GLN A 188 -2.64 12.68 -8.61
N MET A 189 -1.90 11.66 -8.97
CA MET A 189 -0.59 11.32 -8.43
C MET A 189 0.48 11.35 -9.52
N LYS A 190 1.76 11.38 -9.11
CA LYS A 190 2.89 11.20 -10.05
C LYS A 190 2.90 9.81 -10.69
N VAL A 191 2.33 8.82 -10.01
CA VAL A 191 2.13 7.45 -10.49
C VAL A 191 0.63 7.27 -10.72
N GLU A 192 0.24 6.71 -11.86
CA GLU A 192 -1.16 6.45 -12.18
C GLU A 192 -1.79 5.49 -11.19
N LEU A 193 -3.00 5.83 -10.73
CA LEU A 193 -3.88 4.88 -10.04
C LEU A 193 -4.47 3.95 -11.08
N LYS A 194 -4.48 2.64 -10.82
CA LYS A 194 -5.14 1.65 -11.67
C LYS A 194 -6.14 0.84 -10.88
N ALA A 195 -7.33 0.71 -11.43
CA ALA A 195 -8.41 -0.09 -10.90
C ALA A 195 -8.67 -1.27 -11.84
N GLU A 196 -8.72 -2.48 -11.27
CA GLU A 196 -9.15 -3.68 -11.97
C GLU A 196 -10.58 -4.01 -11.50
N GLY A 197 -11.46 -4.37 -12.42
CA GLY A 197 -12.82 -4.78 -12.12
C GLY A 197 -13.03 -6.25 -12.47
N THR A 198 -13.79 -6.93 -11.64
CA THR A 198 -14.29 -8.29 -11.89
C THR A 198 -15.78 -8.33 -11.55
N TYR A 199 -16.50 -9.32 -12.06
CA TYR A 199 -17.90 -9.53 -11.73
C TYR A 199 -18.20 -11.01 -11.53
N ALA A 200 -19.15 -11.30 -10.68
CA ALA A 200 -19.67 -12.66 -10.44
C ALA A 200 -21.12 -12.57 -9.94
N LYS A 201 -21.81 -13.71 -9.82
CA LYS A 201 -23.19 -13.75 -9.33
C LYS A 201 -23.31 -13.43 -7.84
N ASN A 202 -22.25 -13.60 -7.09
CA ASN A 202 -22.18 -13.31 -5.67
C ASN A 202 -20.74 -13.02 -5.25
N TRP A 203 -20.56 -12.43 -4.06
CA TRP A 203 -19.24 -12.03 -3.56
C TRP A 203 -18.27 -13.19 -3.31
N TYR A 204 -18.77 -14.37 -2.99
CA TYR A 204 -17.95 -15.56 -2.77
C TYR A 204 -17.17 -15.96 -4.03
N GLU A 205 -17.78 -15.80 -5.19
CA GLU A 205 -17.18 -16.13 -6.49
C GLU A 205 -16.17 -15.07 -6.99
N LEU A 206 -16.12 -13.89 -6.35
CA LEU A 206 -15.17 -12.81 -6.71
C LEU A 206 -13.74 -13.05 -6.17
N LYS A 207 -13.52 -14.07 -5.33
CA LYS A 207 -12.23 -14.33 -4.68
C LYS A 207 -11.37 -15.30 -5.47
#